data_8fff953739de03d0c3d3e1ffb51d9a56
#
_entry.id   8fff953739de03d0c3d3e1ffb51d9a56
#
_cell.length_a   1.000
_cell.length_b   1.000
_cell.length_c   1.000
_cell.angle_alpha   90.00
_cell.angle_beta   90.00
_cell.angle_gamma   90.00
#
_symmetry.space_group_name_H-M   'P 1'
#
loop_
_entity.id
_entity.type
_entity.pdbx_description
1 polymer ?
#
loop_
_entity_poly.entity_id
_entity_poly.type
_entity_poly.pdbx_seq_one_letter_code
_entity_poly.pdbx_strand_id
1 'polypeptide(L)'
;MTLIYGHRGAKGEAPENTLASFKRCLEHGVNRCELDLHLSRDGELMVIHDPTLKRTTGRRGKVAEHDAATLVTYDAREGGPGWIRPTPIPRLEELFEKCPFEHWQLEVKSASRERAARTVTRIRELTERFGNRDKVTVTSGSRTVLKALNELTPELSRGLVAEYAWLDPLKVAQHYGCALLALNWTLCTPERLLKAQRQGLHVSVWTVNEPALMRRLADFGVDSLITDFPGLAS
;
A
#
# COMPACT_ATOMS: atom_id res chain seq x y z
N MET A 1 5.01 -10.50 18.26
CA MET A 1 4.71 -9.05 18.37
C MET A 1 4.07 -8.63 17.06
N THR A 2 2.91 -8.00 17.08
CA THR A 2 2.21 -7.52 15.88
C THR A 2 2.93 -6.31 15.29
N LEU A 3 3.24 -6.33 13.98
CA LEU A 3 3.92 -5.24 13.30
C LEU A 3 2.94 -4.12 12.95
N ILE A 4 3.41 -2.87 12.96
CA ILE A 4 2.58 -1.71 12.60
C ILE A 4 3.05 -1.14 11.27
N TYR A 5 2.08 -0.87 10.40
CA TYR A 5 2.27 -0.17 9.13
C TYR A 5 1.48 1.12 9.12
N GLY A 6 2.12 2.22 8.75
CA GLY A 6 1.41 3.46 8.46
C GLY A 6 0.63 3.34 7.14
N HIS A 7 -0.68 3.61 7.17
CA HIS A 7 -1.55 3.61 6.00
C HIS A 7 -1.34 4.88 5.18
N ARG A 8 -0.83 4.74 3.96
CA ARG A 8 -0.42 5.87 3.12
C ARG A 8 0.51 6.84 3.86
N GLY A 9 1.39 6.28 4.71
CA GLY A 9 2.12 6.98 5.74
C GLY A 9 1.32 7.16 7.03
N ALA A 10 1.25 8.38 7.58
CA ALA A 10 0.40 8.76 8.70
C ALA A 10 -0.80 9.59 8.18
N LYS A 11 -1.71 8.95 7.42
CA LYS A 11 -2.81 9.61 6.72
C LYS A 11 -3.74 10.41 7.61
N GLY A 12 -3.92 10.02 8.87
CA GLY A 12 -4.75 10.75 9.84
C GLY A 12 -4.10 12.04 10.35
N GLU A 13 -2.80 12.25 10.12
CA GLU A 13 -2.02 13.35 10.67
C GLU A 13 -1.37 14.25 9.61
N ALA A 14 -1.17 13.73 8.40
CA ALA A 14 -0.57 14.44 7.26
C ALA A 14 -1.24 14.01 5.94
N PRO A 15 -1.11 14.80 4.85
CA PRO A 15 -1.72 14.46 3.56
C PRO A 15 -1.27 13.09 3.05
N GLU A 16 -2.23 12.21 2.80
CA GLU A 16 -2.01 10.80 2.41
C GLU A 16 -1.08 10.65 1.20
N ASN A 17 -0.28 9.58 1.19
CA ASN A 17 0.58 9.25 0.04
C ASN A 17 1.58 10.35 -0.34
N THR A 18 2.00 11.19 0.60
CA THR A 18 2.98 12.26 0.39
C THR A 18 4.23 12.06 1.24
N LEU A 19 5.34 12.69 0.85
CA LEU A 19 6.56 12.68 1.67
C LEU A 19 6.32 13.17 3.11
N ALA A 20 5.39 14.12 3.29
CA ALA A 20 5.02 14.61 4.62
C ALA A 20 4.42 13.49 5.48
N SER A 21 3.50 12.71 4.92
CA SER A 21 2.84 11.59 5.60
C SER A 21 3.82 10.46 5.96
N PHE A 22 4.72 10.12 5.03
CA PHE A 22 5.73 9.08 5.29
C PHE A 22 6.75 9.51 6.34
N LYS A 23 7.24 10.75 6.29
CA LYS A 23 8.12 11.29 7.33
C LYS A 23 7.44 11.33 8.69
N ARG A 24 6.16 11.71 8.74
CA ARG A 24 5.37 11.70 9.97
C ARG A 24 5.26 10.29 10.56
N CYS A 25 5.08 9.27 9.74
CA CYS A 25 5.10 7.88 10.16
C CYS A 25 6.44 7.48 10.81
N LEU A 26 7.56 7.85 10.18
CA LEU A 26 8.91 7.61 10.72
C LEU A 26 9.18 8.38 12.03
N GLU A 27 8.66 9.61 12.18
CA GLU A 27 8.76 10.40 13.42
C GLU A 27 8.10 9.71 14.61
N HIS A 28 7.06 8.88 14.38
CA HIS A 28 6.45 8.01 15.39
C HIS A 28 7.23 6.73 15.67
N GLY A 29 8.40 6.51 15.03
CA GLY A 29 9.19 5.29 15.18
C GLY A 29 8.61 4.10 14.41
N VAL A 30 7.58 4.29 13.58
CA VAL A 30 7.00 3.25 12.75
C VAL A 30 7.78 3.19 11.43
N ASN A 31 8.54 2.11 11.26
CA ASN A 31 9.47 1.90 10.15
C ASN A 31 8.92 1.00 9.03
N ARG A 32 7.59 0.87 8.94
CA ARG A 32 6.87 0.10 7.93
C ARG A 32 5.70 0.91 7.42
N CYS A 33 5.43 0.86 6.12
CA CYS A 33 4.31 1.58 5.57
C CYS A 33 3.63 0.84 4.43
N GLU A 34 2.40 1.24 4.21
CA GLU A 34 1.60 0.90 3.05
C GLU A 34 1.40 2.15 2.20
N LEU A 35 1.31 1.97 0.88
CA LEU A 35 1.05 3.04 -0.08
C LEU A 35 0.39 2.52 -1.36
N ASP A 36 -0.22 3.44 -2.11
CA ASP A 36 -0.96 3.15 -3.33
C ASP A 36 -0.21 3.63 -4.58
N LEU A 37 -0.25 2.83 -5.65
CA LEU A 37 0.46 3.11 -6.90
C LEU A 37 -0.47 3.18 -8.11
N HIS A 38 -0.23 4.22 -8.92
CA HIS A 38 -0.73 4.33 -10.30
C HIS A 38 0.41 4.70 -11.26
N LEU A 39 0.33 4.21 -12.51
CA LEU A 39 1.22 4.68 -13.57
C LEU A 39 0.78 6.05 -14.11
N SER A 40 1.72 6.94 -14.33
CA SER A 40 1.57 8.14 -15.17
C SER A 40 1.40 7.76 -16.65
N ARG A 41 1.19 8.75 -17.51
CA ARG A 41 1.13 8.57 -18.97
C ARG A 41 2.47 8.06 -19.52
N ASP A 42 3.57 8.61 -19.04
CA ASP A 42 4.94 8.26 -19.44
C ASP A 42 5.51 7.03 -18.72
N GLY A 43 4.73 6.38 -17.83
CA GLY A 43 5.07 5.09 -17.22
C GLY A 43 5.82 5.16 -15.90
N GLU A 44 5.84 6.31 -15.23
CA GLU A 44 6.41 6.45 -13.89
C GLU A 44 5.39 6.03 -12.81
N LEU A 45 5.88 5.49 -11.70
CA LEU A 45 5.07 5.08 -10.56
C LEU A 45 4.77 6.28 -9.66
N MET A 46 3.53 6.75 -9.70
CA MET A 46 3.03 7.84 -8.86
C MET A 46 2.37 7.28 -7.60
N VAL A 47 2.64 7.88 -6.45
CA VAL A 47 2.08 7.46 -5.18
C VAL A 47 0.80 8.25 -4.91
N ILE A 48 -0.33 7.64 -5.22
CA ILE A 48 -1.67 8.22 -5.11
C ILE A 48 -2.72 7.11 -5.11
N HIS A 49 -3.77 7.27 -4.29
CA HIS A 49 -4.80 6.24 -4.14
C HIS A 49 -5.79 6.18 -5.31
N ASP A 50 -6.35 7.33 -5.69
CA ASP A 50 -7.41 7.38 -6.70
C ASP A 50 -6.82 7.39 -8.12
N PRO A 51 -7.49 6.80 -9.10
CA PRO A 51 -7.10 6.95 -10.50
C PRO A 51 -7.32 8.37 -11.02
N THR A 52 -8.06 9.20 -10.27
CA THR A 52 -8.37 10.60 -10.58
C THR A 52 -7.68 11.55 -9.59
N LEU A 53 -7.40 12.76 -10.04
CA LEU A 53 -6.66 13.77 -9.28
C LEU A 53 -7.52 14.56 -8.28
N LYS A 54 -8.87 14.56 -8.45
CA LYS A 54 -9.76 15.55 -7.82
C LYS A 54 -9.71 15.54 -6.30
N ARG A 55 -9.76 14.36 -5.66
CA ARG A 55 -9.95 14.27 -4.20
C ARG A 55 -8.78 14.85 -3.41
N THR A 56 -7.56 14.60 -3.84
CA THR A 56 -6.36 15.03 -3.10
C THR A 56 -5.68 16.26 -3.66
N THR A 57 -6.03 16.70 -4.89
CA THR A 57 -5.38 17.86 -5.52
C THR A 57 -6.35 18.94 -5.97
N GLY A 58 -7.65 18.72 -5.87
CA GLY A 58 -8.67 19.63 -6.43
C GLY A 58 -8.70 19.70 -7.97
N ARG A 59 -7.73 19.08 -8.67
CA ARG A 59 -7.59 19.14 -10.12
C ARG A 59 -8.45 18.09 -10.82
N ARG A 60 -8.87 18.38 -12.06
CA ARG A 60 -9.59 17.41 -12.91
C ARG A 60 -8.60 16.54 -13.69
N GLY A 61 -9.06 15.37 -14.14
CA GLY A 61 -8.30 14.42 -14.96
C GLY A 61 -7.88 13.17 -14.21
N LYS A 62 -7.26 12.25 -14.94
CA LYS A 62 -6.74 10.98 -14.40
C LYS A 62 -5.22 11.01 -14.34
N VAL A 63 -4.65 10.30 -13.38
CA VAL A 63 -3.19 10.13 -13.27
C VAL A 63 -2.59 9.64 -14.60
N ALA A 64 -3.26 8.70 -15.24
CA ALA A 64 -2.83 8.10 -16.51
C ALA A 64 -2.83 9.05 -17.74
N GLU A 65 -3.40 10.24 -17.61
CA GLU A 65 -3.50 11.25 -18.66
C GLU A 65 -2.39 12.30 -18.61
N HIS A 66 -1.59 12.29 -17.53
CA HIS A 66 -0.53 13.26 -17.28
C HIS A 66 0.85 12.59 -17.15
N ASP A 67 1.89 13.27 -17.59
CA ASP A 67 3.26 12.87 -17.37
C ASP A 67 3.67 13.10 -15.90
N ALA A 68 4.59 12.31 -15.41
CA ALA A 68 5.06 12.40 -14.04
C ALA A 68 5.65 13.79 -13.71
N ALA A 69 6.33 14.42 -14.66
CA ALA A 69 6.86 15.79 -14.49
C ALA A 69 5.76 16.83 -14.20
N THR A 70 4.53 16.61 -14.71
CA THR A 70 3.38 17.45 -14.41
C THR A 70 2.77 17.08 -13.05
N LEU A 71 2.60 15.77 -12.77
CA LEU A 71 1.96 15.30 -11.56
C LEU A 71 2.71 15.72 -10.28
N VAL A 72 4.04 15.73 -10.29
CA VAL A 72 4.85 16.17 -9.15
C VAL A 72 4.75 17.70 -8.87
N THR A 73 4.09 18.47 -9.72
CA THR A 73 3.81 19.89 -9.45
C THR A 73 2.46 20.11 -8.74
N TYR A 74 1.63 19.07 -8.62
CA TYR A 74 0.29 19.19 -8.03
C TYR A 74 0.34 19.01 -6.52
N ASP A 75 -0.21 20.01 -5.81
CA ASP A 75 -0.34 19.95 -4.36
C ASP A 75 -1.40 18.92 -3.96
N ALA A 76 -1.03 17.95 -3.12
CA ALA A 76 -1.84 16.82 -2.73
C ALA A 76 -2.43 16.94 -1.30
N ARG A 77 -2.69 18.15 -0.82
CA ARG A 77 -3.25 18.40 0.52
C ARG A 77 -4.78 18.40 0.58
N GLU A 78 -5.45 18.45 -0.55
CA GLU A 78 -6.92 18.54 -0.62
C GLU A 78 -7.56 17.33 0.11
N GLY A 79 -8.62 17.59 0.90
CA GLY A 79 -9.38 16.56 1.59
C GLY A 79 -8.63 15.78 2.69
N GLY A 80 -7.42 16.20 3.04
CA GLY A 80 -6.62 15.63 4.14
C GLY A 80 -6.75 16.42 5.45
N PRO A 81 -6.01 16.04 6.49
CA PRO A 81 -5.89 16.83 7.71
C PRO A 81 -5.25 18.19 7.42
N GLY A 82 -5.53 19.18 8.25
CA GLY A 82 -4.99 20.53 8.10
C GLY A 82 -3.47 20.53 7.96
N TRP A 83 -2.95 20.93 6.79
CA TRP A 83 -1.53 20.95 6.48
C TRP A 83 -1.14 22.26 5.82
N ILE A 84 -0.12 22.96 6.37
CA ILE A 84 0.20 24.33 5.96
C ILE A 84 1.04 24.36 4.70
N ARG A 85 2.05 23.48 4.60
CA ARG A 85 3.01 23.51 3.50
C ARG A 85 2.48 22.74 2.28
N PRO A 86 2.59 23.29 1.07
CA PRO A 86 2.31 22.53 -0.16
C PRO A 86 3.11 21.24 -0.18
N THR A 87 2.47 20.15 -0.55
CA THR A 87 3.11 18.84 -0.60
C THR A 87 2.69 18.12 -1.88
N PRO A 88 3.62 17.83 -2.81
CA PRO A 88 3.29 17.29 -4.12
C PRO A 88 2.98 15.79 -4.06
N ILE A 89 2.37 15.29 -5.15
CA ILE A 89 2.29 13.84 -5.42
C ILE A 89 3.71 13.33 -5.65
N PRO A 90 4.24 12.38 -4.83
CA PRO A 90 5.60 11.88 -5.04
C PRO A 90 5.64 10.76 -6.09
N ARG A 91 6.82 10.52 -6.65
CA ARG A 91 7.15 9.27 -7.34
C ARG A 91 7.58 8.22 -6.31
N LEU A 92 7.39 6.94 -6.60
CA LEU A 92 7.87 5.86 -5.73
C LEU A 92 9.40 5.93 -5.54
N GLU A 93 10.14 6.25 -6.60
CA GLU A 93 11.58 6.46 -6.57
C GLU A 93 12.00 7.46 -5.49
N GLU A 94 11.31 8.59 -5.39
CA GLU A 94 11.59 9.63 -4.41
C GLU A 94 11.39 9.14 -2.96
N LEU A 95 10.40 8.26 -2.73
CA LEU A 95 10.18 7.67 -1.41
C LEU A 95 11.31 6.69 -1.05
N PHE A 96 11.76 5.86 -1.99
CA PHE A 96 12.86 4.95 -1.76
C PHE A 96 14.17 5.68 -1.44
N GLU A 97 14.38 6.87 -2.02
CA GLU A 97 15.55 7.72 -1.74
C GLU A 97 15.48 8.41 -0.36
N LYS A 98 14.27 8.88 0.04
CA LYS A 98 14.12 9.82 1.15
C LYS A 98 13.54 9.22 2.43
N CYS A 99 12.99 8.01 2.36
CA CYS A 99 12.28 7.39 3.48
C CYS A 99 12.83 5.98 3.73
N PRO A 100 13.68 5.78 4.77
CA PRO A 100 14.36 4.51 5.03
C PRO A 100 13.47 3.51 5.76
N PHE A 101 12.31 3.14 5.17
CA PHE A 101 11.47 2.11 5.75
C PHE A 101 12.11 0.72 5.64
N GLU A 102 11.89 -0.10 6.65
CA GLU A 102 12.33 -1.50 6.66
C GLU A 102 11.46 -2.38 5.75
N HIS A 103 10.19 -2.02 5.59
CA HIS A 103 9.29 -2.76 4.70
C HIS A 103 8.16 -1.88 4.15
N TRP A 104 7.81 -2.15 2.90
CA TRP A 104 6.77 -1.47 2.13
C TRP A 104 5.70 -2.46 1.67
N GLN A 105 4.44 -2.14 1.89
CA GLN A 105 3.32 -2.75 1.16
C GLN A 105 2.93 -1.80 0.03
N LEU A 106 3.18 -2.20 -1.22
CA LEU A 106 2.90 -1.40 -2.42
C LEU A 106 1.60 -1.87 -3.05
N GLU A 107 0.49 -1.18 -2.80
CA GLU A 107 -0.79 -1.55 -3.38
C GLU A 107 -0.89 -1.04 -4.82
N VAL A 108 -0.99 -1.97 -5.77
CA VAL A 108 -1.29 -1.67 -7.18
C VAL A 108 -2.81 -1.75 -7.37
N LYS A 109 -3.41 -0.61 -7.71
CA LYS A 109 -4.85 -0.53 -7.95
C LYS A 109 -5.25 -1.22 -9.26
N SER A 110 -6.56 -1.45 -9.44
CA SER A 110 -7.08 -2.12 -10.63
C SER A 110 -6.57 -1.48 -11.92
N ALA A 111 -6.13 -2.30 -12.86
CA ALA A 111 -5.58 -1.85 -14.13
C ALA A 111 -5.97 -2.80 -15.27
N SER A 112 -5.91 -2.32 -16.52
CA SER A 112 -5.94 -3.20 -17.68
C SER A 112 -4.74 -4.17 -17.66
N ARG A 113 -4.83 -5.26 -18.42
CA ARG A 113 -3.74 -6.25 -18.50
C ARG A 113 -2.39 -5.62 -18.88
N GLU A 114 -2.41 -4.75 -19.88
CA GLU A 114 -1.22 -4.05 -20.35
C GLU A 114 -0.62 -3.13 -19.26
N ARG A 115 -1.46 -2.33 -18.62
CA ARG A 115 -1.01 -1.43 -17.53
C ARG A 115 -0.52 -2.22 -16.32
N ALA A 116 -1.18 -3.32 -15.97
CA ALA A 116 -0.73 -4.18 -14.89
C ALA A 116 0.68 -4.73 -15.17
N ALA A 117 0.91 -5.25 -16.38
CA ALA A 117 2.23 -5.74 -16.79
C ALA A 117 3.30 -4.65 -16.69
N ARG A 118 3.04 -3.46 -17.25
CA ARG A 118 3.97 -2.32 -17.16
C ARG A 118 4.24 -1.90 -15.71
N THR A 119 3.20 -1.86 -14.87
CA THR A 119 3.32 -1.47 -13.45
C THR A 119 4.21 -2.43 -12.69
N VAL A 120 3.97 -3.74 -12.79
CA VAL A 120 4.75 -4.73 -12.02
C VAL A 120 6.21 -4.80 -12.51
N THR A 121 6.43 -4.65 -13.83
CA THR A 121 7.79 -4.56 -14.39
C THR A 121 8.52 -3.32 -13.86
N ARG A 122 7.85 -2.16 -13.82
CA ARG A 122 8.47 -0.94 -13.30
C ARG A 122 8.76 -1.02 -11.79
N ILE A 123 7.90 -1.68 -11.01
CA ILE A 123 8.17 -1.96 -9.59
C ILE A 123 9.44 -2.81 -9.46
N ARG A 124 9.57 -3.90 -10.23
CA ARG A 124 10.76 -4.74 -10.22
C ARG A 124 12.03 -3.94 -10.50
N GLU A 125 12.04 -3.14 -11.58
CA GLU A 125 13.19 -2.31 -11.96
C GLU A 125 13.62 -1.35 -10.83
N LEU A 126 12.66 -0.67 -10.19
CA LEU A 126 12.96 0.22 -9.08
C LEU A 126 13.44 -0.52 -7.84
N THR A 127 12.80 -1.64 -7.49
CA THR A 127 13.22 -2.43 -6.31
C THR A 127 14.62 -3.03 -6.48
N GLU A 128 14.99 -3.44 -7.68
CA GLU A 128 16.34 -3.90 -8.02
C GLU A 128 17.34 -2.73 -7.94
N ARG A 129 17.03 -1.60 -8.56
CA ARG A 129 17.91 -0.41 -8.58
C ARG A 129 18.22 0.13 -7.18
N PHE A 130 17.24 0.10 -6.27
CA PHE A 130 17.39 0.59 -4.89
C PHE A 130 17.76 -0.50 -3.87
N GLY A 131 17.94 -1.75 -4.29
CA GLY A 131 18.21 -2.86 -3.39
C GLY A 131 17.09 -3.14 -2.39
N ASN A 132 15.84 -2.85 -2.77
CA ASN A 132 14.66 -2.94 -1.90
C ASN A 132 13.81 -4.20 -2.17
N ARG A 133 14.26 -5.15 -3.00
CA ARG A 133 13.47 -6.33 -3.37
C ARG A 133 12.94 -7.10 -2.16
N ASP A 134 13.77 -7.33 -1.17
CA ASP A 134 13.39 -8.09 0.04
C ASP A 134 12.64 -7.22 1.07
N LYS A 135 12.53 -5.91 0.82
CA LYS A 135 11.81 -4.94 1.66
C LYS A 135 10.44 -4.57 1.10
N VAL A 136 9.98 -5.25 0.07
CA VAL A 136 8.74 -4.92 -0.63
C VAL A 136 7.83 -6.13 -0.72
N THR A 137 6.54 -5.94 -0.40
CA THR A 137 5.46 -6.83 -0.81
C THR A 137 4.50 -6.05 -1.70
N VAL A 138 4.31 -6.49 -2.94
CA VAL A 138 3.35 -5.86 -3.86
C VAL A 138 1.98 -6.45 -3.61
N THR A 139 1.02 -5.61 -3.24
CA THR A 139 -0.34 -6.03 -2.90
C THR A 139 -1.35 -5.57 -3.95
N SER A 140 -2.44 -6.30 -4.11
CA SER A 140 -3.55 -5.89 -4.98
C SER A 140 -4.84 -6.65 -4.67
N GLY A 141 -5.98 -5.99 -4.82
CA GLY A 141 -7.30 -6.64 -4.93
C GLY A 141 -7.64 -7.09 -6.35
N SER A 142 -6.83 -6.72 -7.35
CA SER A 142 -7.07 -7.02 -8.75
C SER A 142 -6.42 -8.35 -9.18
N ARG A 143 -7.25 -9.31 -9.61
CA ARG A 143 -6.74 -10.58 -10.16
C ARG A 143 -5.84 -10.37 -11.38
N THR A 144 -6.08 -9.34 -12.19
CA THR A 144 -5.25 -9.00 -13.35
C THR A 144 -3.83 -8.61 -12.89
N VAL A 145 -3.72 -7.84 -11.82
CA VAL A 145 -2.42 -7.46 -11.23
C VAL A 145 -1.74 -8.66 -10.58
N LEU A 146 -2.48 -9.45 -9.77
CA LEU A 146 -1.93 -10.66 -9.14
C LEU A 146 -1.41 -11.67 -10.16
N LYS A 147 -2.13 -11.83 -11.27
CA LYS A 147 -1.69 -12.67 -12.40
C LYS A 147 -0.40 -12.13 -13.01
N ALA A 148 -0.33 -10.82 -13.27
CA ALA A 148 0.88 -10.19 -13.83
C ALA A 148 2.08 -10.34 -12.88
N LEU A 149 1.90 -10.15 -11.57
CA LEU A 149 2.94 -10.39 -10.55
C LEU A 149 3.44 -11.85 -10.60
N ASN A 150 2.52 -12.81 -10.67
CA ASN A 150 2.89 -14.23 -10.69
C ASN A 150 3.64 -14.63 -11.95
N GLU A 151 3.28 -14.07 -13.10
CA GLU A 151 3.84 -14.45 -14.41
C GLU A 151 5.12 -13.68 -14.77
N LEU A 152 5.21 -12.37 -14.41
CA LEU A 152 6.26 -11.48 -14.90
C LEU A 152 7.31 -11.11 -13.85
N THR A 153 6.96 -11.21 -12.57
CA THR A 153 7.85 -10.85 -11.45
C THR A 153 7.71 -11.86 -10.30
N PRO A 154 7.93 -13.18 -10.58
CA PRO A 154 7.73 -14.24 -9.58
C PRO A 154 8.64 -14.09 -8.35
N GLU A 155 9.75 -13.39 -8.48
CA GLU A 155 10.72 -13.09 -7.43
C GLU A 155 10.24 -12.03 -6.42
N LEU A 156 9.24 -11.19 -6.79
CA LEU A 156 8.68 -10.22 -5.86
C LEU A 156 7.65 -10.87 -4.93
N SER A 157 7.75 -10.58 -3.64
CA SER A 157 6.71 -10.94 -2.68
C SER A 157 5.39 -10.28 -3.08
N ARG A 158 4.29 -11.05 -3.04
CA ARG A 158 2.97 -10.57 -3.43
C ARG A 158 1.92 -10.87 -2.37
N GLY A 159 0.90 -10.01 -2.31
CA GLY A 159 -0.20 -10.12 -1.36
C GLY A 159 -1.57 -9.84 -1.99
N LEU A 160 -2.59 -10.51 -1.48
CA LEU A 160 -3.98 -10.23 -1.82
C LEU A 160 -4.55 -9.18 -0.87
N VAL A 161 -5.16 -8.12 -1.43
CA VAL A 161 -6.02 -7.20 -0.67
C VAL A 161 -7.47 -7.69 -0.77
N ALA A 162 -8.08 -7.99 0.38
CA ALA A 162 -9.46 -8.46 0.47
C ALA A 162 -10.32 -7.50 1.30
N GLU A 163 -11.24 -6.81 0.62
CA GLU A 163 -12.22 -5.91 1.22
C GLU A 163 -13.54 -6.62 1.50
N TYR A 164 -13.89 -7.61 0.67
CA TYR A 164 -15.14 -8.37 0.73
C TYR A 164 -14.88 -9.88 0.66
N ALA A 165 -15.79 -10.67 1.22
CA ALA A 165 -15.65 -12.13 1.31
C ALA A 165 -16.54 -12.90 0.33
N TRP A 166 -17.00 -12.31 -0.77
CA TRP A 166 -17.80 -13.02 -1.79
C TRP A 166 -17.01 -14.12 -2.56
N LEU A 167 -15.69 -14.07 -2.47
CA LEU A 167 -14.81 -15.18 -2.80
C LEU A 167 -13.97 -15.47 -1.56
N ASP A 168 -13.69 -16.75 -1.31
CA ASP A 168 -12.79 -17.13 -0.22
C ASP A 168 -11.40 -16.54 -0.44
N PRO A 169 -10.96 -15.54 0.36
CA PRO A 169 -9.68 -14.88 0.14
C PRO A 169 -8.49 -15.82 0.31
N LEU A 170 -8.61 -16.89 1.09
CA LEU A 170 -7.55 -17.88 1.26
C LEU A 170 -7.30 -18.66 -0.04
N LYS A 171 -8.37 -19.08 -0.71
CA LYS A 171 -8.26 -19.78 -2.01
C LYS A 171 -7.69 -18.86 -3.09
N VAL A 172 -8.08 -17.58 -3.09
CA VAL A 172 -7.55 -16.60 -4.05
C VAL A 172 -6.06 -16.35 -3.80
N ALA A 173 -5.67 -16.13 -2.54
CA ALA A 173 -4.27 -15.93 -2.18
C ALA A 173 -3.40 -17.14 -2.58
N GLN A 174 -3.87 -18.34 -2.30
CA GLN A 174 -3.18 -19.58 -2.67
C GLN A 174 -3.05 -19.72 -4.19
N HIS A 175 -4.14 -19.45 -4.95
CA HIS A 175 -4.14 -19.56 -6.42
C HIS A 175 -3.08 -18.66 -7.08
N TYR A 176 -2.85 -17.46 -6.53
CA TYR A 176 -1.86 -16.53 -7.07
C TYR A 176 -0.49 -16.60 -6.37
N GLY A 177 -0.28 -17.58 -5.47
CA GLY A 177 0.98 -17.73 -4.74
C GLY A 177 1.32 -16.53 -3.88
N CYS A 178 0.31 -15.90 -3.24
CA CYS A 178 0.52 -14.80 -2.33
C CYS A 178 1.20 -15.27 -1.04
N ALA A 179 2.12 -14.48 -0.52
CA ALA A 179 2.74 -14.66 0.79
C ALA A 179 2.05 -13.82 1.87
N LEU A 180 1.25 -12.82 1.47
CA LEU A 180 0.55 -11.90 2.36
C LEU A 180 -0.94 -11.83 2.02
N LEU A 181 -1.77 -11.74 3.05
CA LEU A 181 -3.21 -11.50 2.96
C LEU A 181 -3.57 -10.23 3.75
N ALA A 182 -3.85 -9.14 3.03
CA ALA A 182 -4.31 -7.88 3.60
C ALA A 182 -5.84 -7.88 3.70
N LEU A 183 -6.38 -8.10 4.91
CA LEU A 183 -7.81 -8.20 5.18
C LEU A 183 -8.39 -6.88 5.69
N ASN A 184 -9.56 -6.50 5.18
CA ASN A 184 -10.41 -5.58 5.93
C ASN A 184 -10.67 -6.17 7.32
N TRP A 185 -10.60 -5.34 8.37
CA TRP A 185 -10.73 -5.80 9.76
C TRP A 185 -12.04 -6.55 10.04
N THR A 186 -13.12 -6.23 9.32
CA THR A 186 -14.42 -6.92 9.43
C THR A 186 -14.37 -8.38 8.97
N LEU A 187 -13.38 -8.72 8.16
CA LEU A 187 -13.16 -10.09 7.65
C LEU A 187 -12.21 -10.90 8.54
N CYS A 188 -11.51 -10.25 9.48
CA CYS A 188 -10.51 -10.89 10.32
C CYS A 188 -11.21 -11.59 11.53
N THR A 189 -11.56 -12.85 11.35
CA THR A 189 -12.02 -13.71 12.44
C THR A 189 -10.89 -14.61 12.94
N PRO A 190 -10.89 -15.03 14.23
CA PRO A 190 -9.87 -15.95 14.75
C PRO A 190 -9.72 -17.22 13.90
N GLU A 191 -10.83 -17.77 13.42
CA GLU A 191 -10.84 -18.97 12.57
C GLU A 191 -10.14 -18.70 11.21
N ARG A 192 -10.46 -17.57 10.55
CA ARG A 192 -9.83 -17.21 9.26
C ARG A 192 -8.35 -16.91 9.43
N LEU A 193 -7.98 -16.18 10.49
CA LEU A 193 -6.59 -15.91 10.83
C LEU A 193 -5.80 -17.20 11.00
N LEU A 194 -6.29 -18.12 11.83
CA LEU A 194 -5.63 -19.41 12.07
C LEU A 194 -5.47 -20.24 10.78
N LYS A 195 -6.49 -20.25 9.92
CA LYS A 195 -6.42 -20.94 8.62
C LYS A 195 -5.38 -20.30 7.69
N ALA A 196 -5.31 -18.96 7.65
CA ALA A 196 -4.34 -18.23 6.84
C ALA A 196 -2.91 -18.53 7.31
N GLN A 197 -2.64 -18.43 8.61
CA GLN A 197 -1.34 -18.68 9.20
C GLN A 197 -0.88 -20.13 9.02
N ARG A 198 -1.78 -21.12 9.10
CA ARG A 198 -1.48 -22.53 8.80
C ARG A 198 -1.08 -22.75 7.32
N GLN A 199 -1.48 -21.87 6.43
CA GLN A 199 -1.05 -21.84 5.02
C GLN A 199 0.23 -21.03 4.79
N GLY A 200 0.87 -20.51 5.85
CA GLY A 200 2.08 -19.71 5.76
C GLY A 200 1.84 -18.27 5.29
N LEU A 201 0.60 -17.79 5.32
CA LEU A 201 0.28 -16.40 4.93
C LEU A 201 0.56 -15.44 6.08
N HIS A 202 1.26 -14.36 5.80
CA HIS A 202 1.30 -13.18 6.68
C HIS A 202 -0.02 -12.44 6.61
N VAL A 203 -0.72 -12.29 7.72
CA VAL A 203 -2.03 -11.61 7.77
C VAL A 203 -1.84 -10.17 8.24
N SER A 204 -2.10 -9.23 7.33
CA SER A 204 -2.11 -7.79 7.57
C SER A 204 -3.56 -7.29 7.63
N VAL A 205 -3.92 -6.52 8.65
CA VAL A 205 -5.34 -6.09 8.83
C VAL A 205 -5.45 -4.57 8.70
N TRP A 206 -6.41 -4.11 7.86
CA TRP A 206 -6.63 -2.70 7.53
C TRP A 206 -8.11 -2.30 7.57
N THR A 207 -8.47 -1.04 7.73
CA THR A 207 -7.71 0.02 8.39
C THR A 207 -8.12 0.03 9.86
N VAL A 208 -7.17 -0.01 10.76
CA VAL A 208 -7.42 -0.15 12.20
C VAL A 208 -6.98 1.11 12.91
N ASN A 209 -7.94 1.95 13.32
CA ASN A 209 -7.69 3.27 13.92
C ASN A 209 -8.08 3.36 15.39
N GLU A 210 -8.84 2.37 15.90
CA GLU A 210 -9.32 2.35 17.28
C GLU A 210 -8.38 1.56 18.17
N PRO A 211 -7.81 2.15 19.26
CA PRO A 211 -6.86 1.45 20.13
C PRO A 211 -7.41 0.15 20.74
N ALA A 212 -8.71 0.10 21.03
CA ALA A 212 -9.35 -1.13 21.54
C ALA A 212 -9.37 -2.24 20.49
N LEU A 213 -9.61 -1.89 19.21
CA LEU A 213 -9.57 -2.83 18.10
C LEU A 213 -8.14 -3.29 17.79
N MET A 214 -7.16 -2.37 17.86
CA MET A 214 -5.73 -2.71 17.71
C MET A 214 -5.32 -3.78 18.72
N ARG A 215 -5.61 -3.56 20.01
CA ARG A 215 -5.30 -4.53 21.08
C ARG A 215 -5.98 -5.88 20.82
N ARG A 216 -7.30 -5.87 20.55
CA ARG A 216 -8.06 -7.09 20.28
C ARG A 216 -7.48 -7.91 19.11
N LEU A 217 -7.10 -7.25 18.01
CA LEU A 217 -6.52 -7.93 16.86
C LEU A 217 -5.09 -8.44 17.16
N ALA A 218 -4.32 -7.68 17.92
CA ALA A 218 -3.01 -8.13 18.39
C ALA A 218 -3.12 -9.35 19.32
N ASP A 219 -4.12 -9.37 20.23
CA ASP A 219 -4.42 -10.52 21.10
C ASP A 219 -4.86 -11.75 20.28
N PHE A 220 -5.53 -11.56 19.14
CA PHE A 220 -5.82 -12.64 18.20
C PHE A 220 -4.57 -13.17 17.51
N GLY A 221 -3.46 -12.45 17.55
CA GLY A 221 -2.19 -12.83 16.95
C GLY A 221 -2.08 -12.49 15.47
N VAL A 222 -2.70 -11.39 15.00
CA VAL A 222 -2.46 -10.90 13.63
C VAL A 222 -1.00 -10.51 13.44
N ASP A 223 -0.45 -10.76 12.25
CA ASP A 223 0.97 -10.51 11.99
C ASP A 223 1.25 -9.01 11.86
N SER A 224 0.33 -8.24 11.27
CA SER A 224 0.47 -6.78 11.18
C SER A 224 -0.87 -6.05 11.14
N LEU A 225 -0.84 -4.76 11.54
CA LEU A 225 -1.94 -3.81 11.46
C LEU A 225 -1.53 -2.62 10.57
N ILE A 226 -2.47 -2.15 9.77
CA ILE A 226 -2.33 -0.93 8.95
C ILE A 226 -3.25 0.14 9.54
N THR A 227 -2.68 1.31 9.91
CA THR A 227 -3.39 2.38 10.61
C THR A 227 -3.12 3.76 10.01
N ASP A 228 -4.13 4.64 10.05
CA ASP A 228 -4.01 6.06 9.70
C ASP A 228 -3.23 6.85 10.77
N PHE A 229 -3.13 6.31 12.00
CA PHE A 229 -2.54 6.97 13.16
C PHE A 229 -1.42 6.11 13.75
N PRO A 230 -0.24 6.03 13.11
CA PRO A 230 0.85 5.19 13.59
C PRO A 230 1.30 5.53 15.02
N GLY A 231 1.18 6.79 15.44
CA GLY A 231 1.49 7.22 16.81
C GLY A 231 0.59 6.62 17.91
N LEU A 232 -0.58 6.05 17.57
CA LEU A 232 -1.43 5.37 18.55
C LEU A 232 -0.97 3.93 18.85
N ALA A 233 -0.08 3.40 18.05
CA ALA A 233 0.39 2.01 18.12
C ALA A 233 1.85 1.89 18.62
N SER A 234 2.49 3.04 18.89
CA SER A 234 3.86 3.16 19.43
C SER A 234 3.89 3.09 20.97
#